data_5a1bad7a0648ae1552c9a0b8eb75e0a4
#
_entry.id   5a1bad7a0648ae1552c9a0b8eb75e0a4
#
_cell.length_a   1.000
_cell.length_b   1.000
_cell.length_c   1.000
_cell.angle_alpha   90.00
_cell.angle_beta   90.00
_cell.angle_gamma   90.00
#
_symmetry.space_group_name_H-M   'P 1'
#
loop_
_entity.id
_entity.type
_entity.pdbx_description
1 polymer ?
#
loop_
_entity_poly.entity_id
_entity_poly.type
_entity_poly.pdbx_seq_one_letter_code
_entity_poly.pdbx_strand_id
1 'polypeptide(L)'
;RNANCNYIRTSHYPPDSYMLDLCDRYGIFVEDEAPVCWESGKDSYDRISQIFYGFKSMVVRDRTHPCILLWSLGNESEWKPKFYNNLLQAKELASGIPVKFSHSETHGIIKATDIGTKHYPGWKGLMAFENYFRPIIFGEALHLNCYNTSENITDPGLRDMWGDYLKYFVDFIQESPSITGLGIWGCTDEIFYPKENAPCGYGPWGVVDGFRREKPEFWHMKMSYSPIIVTSKHFEISGNETLITLDNRYNTLNTNQTDIIWKDMKQQGVVTTDILPGRQGTLRIPHIVKGDTLTLVIRDRRGFDLSTWKIPKVYSPYYAIPGLTKGKVQVLSSDTSYQIISKNIRYEFSRKTGTLVSIMKNGKHIITGPAMVYAIPHLKEYEVIDYIPQEQTGKFLGFTSEP
;
A
#
# COMPACT_ATOMS: atom_id res chain seq x y z
N ARG A 1 -2.13 9.07 11.97
CA ARG A 1 -3.31 9.85 11.56
C ARG A 1 -3.05 10.63 10.27
N ASN A 2 -1.88 11.27 10.16
CA ASN A 2 -1.50 12.01 8.95
C ASN A 2 -1.51 11.17 7.67
N ALA A 3 -1.30 9.86 7.78
CA ALA A 3 -1.39 8.91 6.68
C ALA A 3 -2.80 8.32 6.46
N ASN A 4 -3.84 8.90 7.08
CA ASN A 4 -5.23 8.41 7.07
C ASN A 4 -5.41 7.03 7.72
N CYS A 5 -4.42 6.54 8.44
CA CYS A 5 -4.54 5.30 9.19
C CYS A 5 -5.60 5.44 10.29
N ASN A 6 -6.51 4.48 10.39
CA ASN A 6 -7.56 4.42 11.41
C ASN A 6 -7.48 3.18 12.28
N TYR A 7 -6.48 2.31 12.04
CA TYR A 7 -6.29 1.06 12.73
C TYR A 7 -4.80 0.78 12.94
N ILE A 8 -4.46 0.24 14.09
CA ILE A 8 -3.10 -0.20 14.45
C ILE A 8 -3.18 -1.60 15.08
N ARG A 9 -2.30 -2.48 14.67
CA ARG A 9 -2.01 -3.74 15.36
C ARG A 9 -0.73 -3.60 16.17
N THR A 10 -0.77 -3.99 17.43
CA THR A 10 0.37 -3.89 18.35
C THR A 10 1.28 -5.12 18.27
N SER A 11 1.81 -5.39 17.12
CA SER A 11 2.68 -6.55 16.87
C SER A 11 4.00 -6.48 17.64
N HIS A 12 4.39 -7.44 18.42
CA HIS A 12 3.69 -8.67 18.82
C HIS A 12 3.62 -8.72 20.34
N TYR A 13 3.15 -7.65 20.96
CA TYR A 13 3.03 -7.48 22.41
C TYR A 13 2.17 -6.26 22.75
N PRO A 14 1.59 -6.20 23.95
CA PRO A 14 0.79 -5.05 24.38
C PRO A 14 1.60 -3.75 24.35
N PRO A 15 1.02 -2.63 23.90
CA PRO A 15 1.73 -1.36 23.80
C PRO A 15 1.87 -0.69 25.16
N ASP A 16 2.61 0.41 25.19
CA ASP A 16 2.56 1.36 26.30
C ASP A 16 1.14 1.91 26.45
N SER A 17 0.63 2.05 27.68
CA SER A 17 -0.73 2.54 27.93
C SER A 17 -0.95 3.96 27.39
N TYR A 18 0.07 4.81 27.38
CA TYR A 18 -0.01 6.14 26.79
C TYR A 18 -0.29 6.09 25.28
N MET A 19 0.16 5.07 24.57
CA MET A 19 -0.21 4.87 23.17
C MET A 19 -1.72 4.62 23.03
N LEU A 20 -2.32 3.85 23.93
CA LEU A 20 -3.77 3.63 23.94
C LEU A 20 -4.53 4.92 24.22
N ASP A 21 -4.08 5.73 25.20
CA ASP A 21 -4.64 7.07 25.45
C ASP A 21 -4.61 7.95 24.19
N LEU A 22 -3.52 7.90 23.43
CA LEU A 22 -3.43 8.63 22.17
C LEU A 22 -4.38 8.06 21.10
N CYS A 23 -4.50 6.74 21.01
CA CYS A 23 -5.44 6.11 20.10
C CYS A 23 -6.90 6.48 20.41
N ASP A 24 -7.27 6.51 21.68
CA ASP A 24 -8.59 7.00 22.13
C ASP A 24 -8.83 8.45 21.68
N ARG A 25 -7.86 9.33 21.90
CA ARG A 25 -7.94 10.77 21.54
C ARG A 25 -7.99 11.02 20.05
N TYR A 26 -7.25 10.25 19.26
CA TYR A 26 -7.19 10.42 17.81
C TYR A 26 -8.22 9.59 17.05
N GLY A 27 -8.99 8.74 17.71
CA GLY A 27 -9.97 7.85 17.09
C GLY A 27 -9.27 6.83 16.18
N ILE A 28 -8.24 6.17 16.68
CA ILE A 28 -7.54 5.09 16.00
C ILE A 28 -7.91 3.79 16.69
N PHE A 29 -8.48 2.85 15.98
CA PHE A 29 -8.77 1.52 16.50
C PHE A 29 -7.50 0.71 16.72
N VAL A 30 -7.50 -0.11 17.76
CA VAL A 30 -6.37 -0.94 18.15
C VAL A 30 -6.76 -2.41 18.16
N GLU A 31 -5.96 -3.21 17.49
CA GLU A 31 -5.86 -4.64 17.74
C GLU A 31 -4.76 -4.83 18.78
N ASP A 32 -5.14 -5.16 19.99
CA ASP A 32 -4.21 -5.39 21.07
C ASP A 32 -3.78 -6.85 21.12
N GLU A 33 -2.48 -7.08 20.92
CA GLU A 33 -1.93 -8.42 20.73
C GLU A 33 -1.17 -8.92 21.94
N ALA A 34 -1.46 -10.16 22.33
CA ALA A 34 -0.74 -10.85 23.37
C ALA A 34 0.73 -11.08 23.00
N PRO A 35 1.66 -11.12 23.98
CA PRO A 35 3.08 -11.31 23.73
C PRO A 35 3.42 -12.77 23.38
N VAL A 36 2.83 -13.25 22.29
CA VAL A 36 2.95 -14.63 21.78
C VAL A 36 3.22 -14.59 20.31
N CYS A 37 4.42 -14.97 19.91
CA CYS A 37 4.84 -15.00 18.51
C CYS A 37 5.59 -16.30 18.22
N TRP A 38 5.21 -16.96 17.10
CA TRP A 38 5.81 -18.21 16.60
C TRP A 38 5.83 -19.34 17.61
N GLU A 39 4.79 -19.42 18.44
CA GLU A 39 4.66 -20.43 19.47
C GLU A 39 4.23 -21.78 18.88
N SER A 40 5.16 -22.73 18.81
CA SER A 40 4.94 -24.10 18.30
C SER A 40 5.38 -25.18 19.32
N GLY A 41 5.91 -24.75 20.47
CA GLY A 41 6.47 -25.63 21.48
C GLY A 41 5.45 -26.53 22.17
N LYS A 42 5.94 -27.55 22.86
CA LYS A 42 5.10 -28.41 23.71
C LYS A 42 4.48 -27.59 24.83
N ASP A 43 3.26 -27.93 25.20
CA ASP A 43 2.55 -27.33 26.32
C ASP A 43 3.19 -27.77 27.64
N SER A 44 4.16 -27.00 28.17
CA SER A 44 4.62 -27.11 29.55
C SER A 44 3.71 -26.27 30.44
N TYR A 45 3.63 -26.67 31.74
CA TYR A 45 2.82 -25.92 32.73
C TYR A 45 3.26 -24.44 32.79
N ASP A 46 4.57 -24.21 32.85
CA ASP A 46 5.12 -22.85 32.95
C ASP A 46 4.76 -22.01 31.72
N ARG A 47 4.87 -22.57 30.53
CA ARG A 47 4.55 -21.87 29.30
C ARG A 47 3.06 -21.56 29.17
N ILE A 48 2.20 -22.51 29.53
CA ILE A 48 0.75 -22.30 29.57
C ILE A 48 0.41 -21.17 30.56
N SER A 49 1.02 -21.20 31.74
CA SER A 49 0.81 -20.16 32.76
C SER A 49 1.26 -18.78 32.30
N GLN A 50 2.43 -18.66 31.65
CA GLN A 50 2.93 -17.40 31.13
C GLN A 50 1.96 -16.81 30.06
N ILE A 51 1.51 -17.62 29.13
CA ILE A 51 0.58 -17.20 28.07
C ILE A 51 -0.76 -16.78 28.68
N PHE A 52 -1.29 -17.58 29.62
CA PHE A 52 -2.56 -17.31 30.26
C PHE A 52 -2.55 -16.02 31.09
N TYR A 53 -1.57 -15.87 31.99
CA TYR A 53 -1.49 -14.69 32.86
C TYR A 53 -1.05 -13.43 32.09
N GLY A 54 -0.19 -13.57 31.07
CA GLY A 54 0.20 -12.48 30.22
C GLY A 54 -0.99 -11.90 29.46
N PHE A 55 -1.79 -12.77 28.86
CA PHE A 55 -3.02 -12.35 28.17
C PHE A 55 -4.03 -11.72 29.14
N LYS A 56 -4.26 -12.34 30.29
CA LYS A 56 -5.16 -11.79 31.32
C LYS A 56 -4.74 -10.41 31.77
N SER A 57 -3.46 -10.21 32.02
CA SER A 57 -2.93 -8.91 32.43
C SER A 57 -3.14 -7.83 31.40
N MET A 58 -2.93 -8.14 30.12
CA MET A 58 -3.22 -7.26 29.01
C MET A 58 -4.69 -6.85 28.99
N VAL A 59 -5.60 -7.82 28.96
CA VAL A 59 -7.04 -7.55 28.90
C VAL A 59 -7.51 -6.74 30.11
N VAL A 60 -7.07 -7.08 31.32
CA VAL A 60 -7.46 -6.35 32.55
C VAL A 60 -6.98 -4.91 32.51
N ARG A 61 -5.76 -4.67 32.02
CA ARG A 61 -5.18 -3.33 31.92
C ARG A 61 -5.94 -2.48 30.88
N ASP A 62 -6.21 -3.05 29.71
CA ASP A 62 -6.53 -2.27 28.50
C ASP A 62 -8.02 -2.23 28.15
N ARG A 63 -8.86 -3.11 28.70
CA ARG A 63 -10.29 -3.28 28.36
C ARG A 63 -11.16 -2.02 28.54
N THR A 64 -10.67 -1.01 29.24
CA THR A 64 -11.40 0.24 29.45
C THR A 64 -11.11 1.28 28.35
N HIS A 65 -10.15 1.03 27.47
CA HIS A 65 -9.83 1.90 26.36
C HIS A 65 -10.86 1.69 25.22
N PRO A 66 -11.64 2.71 24.83
CA PRO A 66 -12.61 2.59 23.77
C PRO A 66 -11.98 2.38 22.37
N CYS A 67 -10.68 2.61 22.20
CA CYS A 67 -9.96 2.32 20.98
C CYS A 67 -9.77 0.81 20.72
N ILE A 68 -9.86 -0.05 21.73
CA ILE A 68 -9.68 -1.49 21.54
C ILE A 68 -10.81 -2.07 20.70
N LEU A 69 -10.48 -2.42 19.47
CA LEU A 69 -11.40 -2.99 18.50
C LEU A 69 -11.48 -4.51 18.62
N LEU A 70 -10.34 -5.16 18.88
CA LEU A 70 -10.26 -6.61 18.99
C LEU A 70 -9.04 -7.07 19.78
N TRP A 71 -9.13 -8.27 20.35
CA TRP A 71 -8.04 -8.95 21.03
C TRP A 71 -7.37 -9.96 20.09
N SER A 72 -6.06 -9.92 19.98
CA SER A 72 -5.26 -10.93 19.29
C SER A 72 -4.59 -11.86 20.30
N LEU A 73 -4.86 -13.16 20.17
CA LEU A 73 -4.31 -14.18 21.10
C LEU A 73 -2.85 -14.51 20.81
N GLY A 74 -2.32 -14.08 19.68
CA GLY A 74 -0.94 -14.28 19.29
C GLY A 74 -0.70 -14.26 17.79
N ASN A 75 0.57 -14.17 17.42
CA ASN A 75 1.07 -14.10 16.08
C ASN A 75 1.61 -15.43 15.56
N GLU A 76 1.20 -15.84 14.38
CA GLU A 76 1.76 -16.93 13.58
C GLU A 76 2.17 -18.15 14.41
N SER A 77 1.28 -18.55 15.29
CA SER A 77 1.50 -19.61 16.26
C SER A 77 0.60 -20.81 15.97
N GLU A 78 1.01 -21.99 16.44
CA GLU A 78 0.21 -23.20 16.32
C GLU A 78 -0.97 -23.16 17.29
N TRP A 79 -2.21 -23.37 16.79
CA TRP A 79 -3.38 -23.40 17.64
C TRP A 79 -3.36 -24.60 18.59
N LYS A 80 -3.46 -24.32 19.91
CA LYS A 80 -3.43 -25.34 20.97
C LYS A 80 -4.48 -25.04 22.03
N PRO A 81 -4.84 -26.02 22.90
CA PRO A 81 -5.83 -25.84 23.97
C PRO A 81 -5.57 -24.63 24.87
N LYS A 82 -4.31 -24.25 25.11
CA LYS A 82 -3.95 -23.06 25.88
C LYS A 82 -4.57 -21.78 25.34
N PHE A 83 -4.64 -21.61 24.01
CA PHE A 83 -5.26 -20.44 23.39
C PHE A 83 -6.77 -20.42 23.51
N TYR A 84 -7.40 -21.60 23.58
CA TYR A 84 -8.83 -21.68 23.86
C TYR A 84 -9.17 -21.15 25.27
N ASN A 85 -8.34 -21.42 26.27
CA ASN A 85 -8.52 -20.85 27.61
C ASN A 85 -8.39 -19.32 27.59
N ASN A 86 -7.46 -18.76 26.82
CA ASN A 86 -7.32 -17.31 26.65
C ASN A 86 -8.56 -16.71 25.95
N LEU A 87 -9.10 -17.40 24.95
CA LEU A 87 -10.35 -16.99 24.30
C LEU A 87 -11.51 -16.90 25.31
N LEU A 88 -11.68 -17.91 26.18
CA LEU A 88 -12.71 -17.88 27.21
C LEU A 88 -12.49 -16.72 28.21
N GLN A 89 -11.25 -16.46 28.60
CA GLN A 89 -10.91 -15.30 29.45
C GLN A 89 -11.28 -13.97 28.78
N ALA A 90 -10.97 -13.80 27.49
CA ALA A 90 -11.33 -12.57 26.79
C ALA A 90 -12.85 -12.35 26.82
N LYS A 91 -13.61 -13.40 26.56
CA LYS A 91 -15.08 -13.35 26.57
C LYS A 91 -15.67 -13.09 27.96
N GLU A 92 -15.01 -13.54 29.00
CA GLU A 92 -15.40 -13.29 30.39
C GLU A 92 -15.06 -11.87 30.86
N LEU A 93 -13.84 -11.40 30.57
CA LEU A 93 -13.31 -10.15 31.11
C LEU A 93 -13.66 -8.91 30.28
N ALA A 94 -13.90 -9.09 29.00
CA ALA A 94 -14.18 -8.02 28.04
C ALA A 94 -15.20 -8.47 27.00
N SER A 95 -16.39 -8.86 27.47
CA SER A 95 -17.47 -9.31 26.59
C SER A 95 -17.87 -8.21 25.62
N GLY A 96 -18.11 -8.58 24.37
CA GLY A 96 -18.46 -7.66 23.28
C GLY A 96 -17.28 -7.20 22.40
N ILE A 97 -16.05 -7.42 22.84
CA ILE A 97 -14.87 -7.18 21.98
C ILE A 97 -14.49 -8.51 21.30
N PRO A 98 -14.44 -8.53 19.95
CA PRO A 98 -14.13 -9.74 19.21
C PRO A 98 -12.68 -10.20 19.40
N VAL A 99 -12.46 -11.48 19.17
CA VAL A 99 -11.15 -12.14 19.35
C VAL A 99 -10.71 -12.78 18.03
N LYS A 100 -9.44 -12.61 17.71
CA LYS A 100 -8.78 -13.28 16.59
C LYS A 100 -7.54 -14.07 17.04
N PHE A 101 -7.03 -14.90 16.15
CA PHE A 101 -5.76 -15.63 16.30
C PHE A 101 -5.11 -15.85 14.95
N SER A 102 -3.83 -15.51 14.82
CA SER A 102 -3.04 -15.78 13.61
C SER A 102 -2.39 -17.15 13.72
N HIS A 103 -2.81 -18.09 12.89
CA HIS A 103 -2.26 -19.44 12.86
C HIS A 103 -1.06 -19.54 11.92
N SER A 104 -0.05 -20.32 12.28
CA SER A 104 1.20 -20.45 11.52
C SER A 104 1.04 -21.12 10.15
N GLU A 105 0.22 -22.15 10.06
CA GLU A 105 0.09 -22.94 8.82
C GLU A 105 -1.04 -22.47 7.90
N THR A 106 -2.21 -22.19 8.48
CA THR A 106 -3.42 -21.84 7.70
C THR A 106 -3.64 -20.35 7.58
N HIS A 107 -2.73 -19.59 8.16
CA HIS A 107 -2.80 -18.12 8.23
C HIS A 107 -4.11 -17.60 8.83
N GLY A 108 -4.68 -18.34 9.79
CA GLY A 108 -5.57 -17.70 10.71
C GLY A 108 -7.03 -18.06 10.70
N ILE A 109 -7.44 -19.11 10.01
CA ILE A 109 -8.85 -19.50 10.06
C ILE A 109 -9.10 -20.50 11.18
N ILE A 110 -9.10 -20.01 12.40
CA ILE A 110 -9.52 -20.80 13.56
C ILE A 110 -11.02 -20.59 13.80
N LYS A 111 -11.81 -21.66 13.69
CA LYS A 111 -13.28 -21.60 13.83
C LYS A 111 -13.74 -21.07 15.19
N ALA A 112 -12.94 -21.24 16.22
CA ALA A 112 -13.28 -20.82 17.58
C ALA A 112 -13.23 -19.30 17.78
N THR A 113 -12.48 -18.55 16.97
CA THR A 113 -12.36 -17.10 17.08
C THR A 113 -13.49 -16.36 16.35
N ASP A 114 -13.75 -15.11 16.73
CA ASP A 114 -14.86 -14.34 16.17
C ASP A 114 -14.52 -13.80 14.78
N ILE A 115 -13.27 -13.40 14.57
CA ILE A 115 -12.76 -12.83 13.31
C ILE A 115 -11.68 -13.73 12.72
N GLY A 116 -11.76 -13.96 11.41
CA GLY A 116 -10.69 -14.58 10.64
C GLY A 116 -9.53 -13.61 10.42
N THR A 117 -8.33 -14.13 10.22
CA THR A 117 -7.19 -13.33 9.79
C THR A 117 -6.35 -14.09 8.78
N LYS A 118 -5.71 -13.37 7.88
CA LYS A 118 -4.75 -13.90 6.91
C LYS A 118 -3.57 -12.95 6.84
N HIS A 119 -2.35 -13.49 6.84
CA HIS A 119 -1.15 -12.72 6.55
C HIS A 119 -0.78 -12.88 5.09
N TYR A 120 -0.30 -11.80 4.47
CA TYR A 120 0.19 -11.73 3.10
C TYR A 120 -0.69 -12.48 2.09
N PRO A 121 -1.98 -12.13 1.96
CA PRO A 121 -2.92 -12.91 1.17
C PRO A 121 -2.56 -12.99 -0.31
N GLY A 122 -1.77 -12.06 -0.84
CA GLY A 122 -1.52 -11.92 -2.25
C GLY A 122 -2.82 -11.70 -3.05
N TRP A 123 -2.71 -11.60 -4.36
CA TRP A 123 -3.87 -11.37 -5.22
C TRP A 123 -4.93 -12.47 -5.14
N LYS A 124 -4.50 -13.74 -5.26
CA LYS A 124 -5.43 -14.87 -5.21
C LYS A 124 -6.09 -15.01 -3.84
N GLY A 125 -5.35 -14.70 -2.77
CA GLY A 125 -5.89 -14.74 -1.42
C GLY A 125 -6.90 -13.61 -1.18
N LEU A 126 -6.68 -12.42 -1.72
CA LEU A 126 -7.63 -11.32 -1.64
C LEU A 126 -8.99 -11.72 -2.23
N MET A 127 -9.00 -12.27 -3.45
CA MET A 127 -10.22 -12.73 -4.12
C MET A 127 -10.88 -13.92 -3.40
N ALA A 128 -10.09 -14.82 -2.81
CA ALA A 128 -10.63 -16.00 -2.11
C ALA A 128 -11.44 -15.63 -0.84
N PHE A 129 -11.22 -14.43 -0.30
CA PHE A 129 -11.91 -13.97 0.90
C PHE A 129 -12.98 -12.90 0.64
N GLU A 130 -13.26 -12.55 -0.61
CA GLU A 130 -14.24 -11.52 -0.99
C GLU A 130 -15.61 -11.72 -0.36
N ASN A 131 -16.09 -12.97 -0.40
CA ASN A 131 -17.38 -13.37 0.15
C ASN A 131 -17.22 -14.43 1.24
N TYR A 132 -16.28 -14.22 2.15
CA TYR A 132 -16.04 -15.15 3.22
C TYR A 132 -17.22 -15.19 4.20
N PHE A 133 -17.47 -16.34 4.83
CA PHE A 133 -18.67 -16.58 5.66
C PHE A 133 -18.68 -15.78 6.98
N ARG A 134 -17.62 -15.09 7.34
CA ARG A 134 -17.49 -14.24 8.53
C ARG A 134 -16.47 -13.11 8.28
N PRO A 135 -16.45 -12.07 9.12
CA PRO A 135 -15.48 -11.00 8.99
C PRO A 135 -14.03 -11.53 9.02
N ILE A 136 -13.21 -10.99 8.14
CA ILE A 136 -11.78 -11.30 8.06
C ILE A 136 -10.96 -10.01 7.99
N ILE A 137 -9.82 -9.97 8.67
CA ILE A 137 -8.84 -8.88 8.62
C ILE A 137 -7.49 -9.43 8.14
N PHE A 138 -6.83 -8.71 7.25
CA PHE A 138 -5.46 -9.04 6.86
C PHE A 138 -4.50 -8.42 7.87
N GLY A 139 -4.08 -9.23 8.87
CA GLY A 139 -3.27 -8.77 9.99
C GLY A 139 -1.90 -8.26 9.59
N GLU A 140 -1.33 -8.81 8.52
CA GLU A 140 -0.08 -8.36 7.90
C GLU A 140 -0.21 -8.47 6.38
N ALA A 141 0.13 -7.38 5.68
CA ALA A 141 0.04 -7.33 4.23
C ALA A 141 1.10 -6.40 3.64
N LEU A 142 1.42 -6.62 2.38
CA LEU A 142 2.15 -5.67 1.54
C LEU A 142 3.53 -5.29 2.07
N HIS A 143 4.38 -6.28 2.37
CA HIS A 143 5.80 -6.05 2.57
C HIS A 143 6.37 -5.30 1.35
N LEU A 144 6.89 -4.10 1.58
CA LEU A 144 7.54 -3.35 0.50
C LEU A 144 8.92 -3.91 0.22
N ASN A 145 9.73 -3.99 1.26
CA ASN A 145 11.13 -4.33 1.14
C ASN A 145 11.55 -5.16 2.35
N CYS A 146 11.66 -6.45 2.13
CA CYS A 146 11.95 -7.45 3.13
C CYS A 146 13.41 -7.93 3.00
N TYR A 147 14.05 -8.20 4.11
CA TYR A 147 15.38 -8.80 4.17
C TYR A 147 16.49 -7.98 3.45
N ASN A 148 16.40 -6.64 3.57
CA ASN A 148 17.43 -5.72 3.05
C ASN A 148 17.69 -5.84 1.54
N THR A 149 16.70 -6.16 0.74
CA THR A 149 16.78 -6.17 -0.71
C THR A 149 16.90 -4.74 -1.24
N SER A 150 18.11 -4.28 -1.51
CA SER A 150 18.41 -2.88 -1.84
C SER A 150 17.80 -2.42 -3.16
N GLU A 151 17.60 -3.33 -4.10
CA GLU A 151 17.01 -3.06 -5.41
C GLU A 151 15.61 -2.46 -5.29
N ASN A 152 14.82 -2.96 -4.35
CA ASN A 152 13.46 -2.46 -4.12
C ASN A 152 13.43 -1.03 -3.57
N ILE A 153 14.50 -0.60 -2.90
CA ILE A 153 14.60 0.77 -2.35
C ILE A 153 15.01 1.76 -3.42
N THR A 154 15.87 1.33 -4.35
CA THR A 154 16.51 2.21 -5.33
C THR A 154 15.74 2.37 -6.62
N ASP A 155 14.81 1.47 -6.92
CA ASP A 155 13.97 1.54 -8.12
C ASP A 155 12.66 2.30 -7.85
N PRO A 156 12.49 3.53 -8.39
CA PRO A 156 11.25 4.29 -8.21
C PRO A 156 10.04 3.58 -8.78
N GLY A 157 10.20 2.82 -9.86
CA GLY A 157 9.09 2.11 -10.51
C GLY A 157 8.54 0.98 -9.64
N LEU A 158 9.39 0.28 -8.89
CA LEU A 158 8.94 -0.73 -7.93
C LEU A 158 8.18 -0.10 -6.74
N ARG A 159 8.61 1.07 -6.30
CA ARG A 159 7.93 1.81 -5.23
C ARG A 159 6.55 2.31 -5.68
N ASP A 160 6.45 2.82 -6.90
CA ASP A 160 5.17 3.24 -7.49
C ASP A 160 4.24 2.03 -7.69
N MET A 161 4.76 0.90 -8.19
CA MET A 161 4.00 -0.34 -8.31
C MET A 161 3.46 -0.83 -6.97
N TRP A 162 4.25 -0.73 -5.89
CA TRP A 162 3.77 -1.05 -4.55
C TRP A 162 2.59 -0.15 -4.14
N GLY A 163 2.68 1.14 -4.43
CA GLY A 163 1.62 2.11 -4.17
C GLY A 163 0.34 1.79 -4.93
N ASP A 164 0.46 1.47 -6.22
CA ASP A 164 -0.66 1.06 -7.06
C ASP A 164 -1.30 -0.24 -6.56
N TYR A 165 -0.47 -1.19 -6.09
CA TYR A 165 -0.94 -2.45 -5.52
C TYR A 165 -1.67 -2.24 -4.19
N LEU A 166 -1.15 -1.37 -3.31
CA LEU A 166 -1.84 -0.96 -2.10
C LEU A 166 -3.21 -0.34 -2.41
N LYS A 167 -3.24 0.60 -3.35
CA LYS A 167 -4.50 1.22 -3.78
C LYS A 167 -5.51 0.18 -4.25
N TYR A 168 -5.05 -0.76 -5.05
CA TYR A 168 -5.89 -1.86 -5.53
C TYR A 168 -6.45 -2.71 -4.39
N PHE A 169 -5.63 -3.05 -3.38
CA PHE A 169 -6.08 -3.77 -2.18
C PHE A 169 -7.15 -2.99 -1.43
N VAL A 170 -6.94 -1.71 -1.23
CA VAL A 170 -7.89 -0.85 -0.51
C VAL A 170 -9.21 -0.71 -1.27
N ASP A 171 -9.14 -0.50 -2.59
CA ASP A 171 -10.34 -0.42 -3.44
C ASP A 171 -11.14 -1.73 -3.37
N PHE A 172 -10.47 -2.89 -3.45
CA PHE A 172 -11.12 -4.19 -3.35
C PHE A 172 -11.75 -4.44 -1.97
N ILE A 173 -11.04 -4.08 -0.89
CA ILE A 173 -11.53 -4.22 0.49
C ILE A 173 -12.78 -3.35 0.69
N GLN A 174 -12.80 -2.16 0.14
CA GLN A 174 -13.92 -1.23 0.26
C GLN A 174 -15.22 -1.82 -0.34
N GLU A 175 -15.11 -2.67 -1.35
CA GLU A 175 -16.23 -3.30 -2.04
C GLU A 175 -16.60 -4.67 -1.44
N SER A 176 -15.69 -5.30 -0.68
CA SER A 176 -15.89 -6.62 -0.09
C SER A 176 -16.82 -6.58 1.12
N PRO A 177 -17.84 -7.45 1.19
CA PRO A 177 -18.75 -7.52 2.33
C PRO A 177 -18.12 -8.21 3.56
N SER A 178 -17.01 -8.91 3.42
CA SER A 178 -16.41 -9.73 4.48
C SER A 178 -15.03 -9.28 4.91
N ILE A 179 -14.26 -8.59 4.06
CA ILE A 179 -12.93 -8.13 4.41
C ILE A 179 -13.05 -6.78 5.13
N THR A 180 -12.66 -6.74 6.40
CA THR A 180 -12.88 -5.59 7.27
C THR A 180 -11.71 -4.60 7.29
N GLY A 181 -10.55 -4.97 6.76
CA GLY A 181 -9.39 -4.10 6.69
C GLY A 181 -8.08 -4.85 6.53
N LEU A 182 -6.99 -4.08 6.54
CA LEU A 182 -5.62 -4.60 6.48
C LEU A 182 -4.66 -3.80 7.35
N GLY A 183 -3.64 -4.47 7.89
CA GLY A 183 -2.46 -3.87 8.46
C GLY A 183 -1.29 -3.98 7.49
N ILE A 184 -0.69 -2.85 7.12
CA ILE A 184 0.55 -2.87 6.34
C ILE A 184 1.69 -3.30 7.25
N TRP A 185 2.51 -4.24 6.79
CA TRP A 185 3.74 -4.60 7.46
C TRP A 185 4.93 -3.89 6.80
N GLY A 186 5.45 -2.83 7.38
CA GLY A 186 5.16 -2.29 8.71
C GLY A 186 5.13 -0.76 8.67
N CYS A 187 5.00 -0.16 9.86
CA CYS A 187 4.93 1.30 9.97
C CYS A 187 6.31 1.95 9.85
N THR A 188 7.31 1.42 10.55
CA THR A 188 8.65 1.99 10.68
C THR A 188 9.70 1.01 10.19
N ASP A 189 10.76 1.53 9.60
CA ASP A 189 11.93 0.71 9.27
C ASP A 189 12.49 0.07 10.54
N GLU A 190 12.74 -1.23 10.46
CA GLU A 190 13.35 -2.01 11.54
C GLU A 190 14.81 -2.29 11.22
N ILE A 191 15.67 -1.32 11.54
CA ILE A 191 17.12 -1.43 11.42
C ILE A 191 17.73 -1.16 12.78
N PHE A 192 18.49 -2.11 13.28
CA PHE A 192 19.19 -2.03 14.55
C PHE A 192 20.70 -2.00 14.31
N TYR A 193 21.39 -1.25 15.15
CA TYR A 193 22.84 -1.15 15.16
C TYR A 193 23.37 -1.71 16.50
N PRO A 194 23.63 -3.02 16.60
CA PRO A 194 24.26 -3.58 17.79
C PRO A 194 25.68 -3.05 17.97
N LYS A 195 26.29 -3.30 19.12
CA LYS A 195 27.58 -2.73 19.53
C LYS A 195 28.74 -2.95 18.51
N GLU A 196 28.61 -3.89 17.62
CA GLU A 196 29.64 -4.24 16.62
C GLU A 196 29.45 -3.48 15.28
N ASN A 197 28.60 -2.45 15.26
CA ASN A 197 28.31 -1.61 14.09
C ASN A 197 27.81 -2.35 12.82
N ALA A 198 27.44 -3.61 12.91
CA ALA A 198 26.77 -4.28 11.82
C ALA A 198 25.25 -3.98 11.87
N PRO A 199 24.63 -3.43 10.83
CA PRO A 199 23.20 -3.27 10.83
C PRO A 199 22.54 -4.65 10.86
N CYS A 200 21.59 -4.84 11.76
CA CYS A 200 20.75 -6.01 11.83
C CYS A 200 19.29 -5.62 11.89
N GLY A 201 18.42 -6.56 11.68
CA GLY A 201 16.97 -6.37 11.61
C GLY A 201 16.44 -6.79 10.26
N TYR A 202 15.15 -6.60 10.06
CA TYR A 202 14.47 -7.09 8.87
C TYR A 202 14.56 -6.12 7.67
N GLY A 203 14.98 -4.89 7.90
CA GLY A 203 15.26 -3.94 6.84
C GLY A 203 14.33 -2.73 6.77
N PRO A 204 14.45 -1.95 5.67
CA PRO A 204 13.72 -0.69 5.48
C PRO A 204 12.32 -0.92 4.91
N TRP A 205 11.50 -1.70 5.55
CA TRP A 205 10.16 -2.06 5.11
C TRP A 205 9.04 -1.11 5.57
N GLY A 206 9.38 -0.14 6.41
CA GLY A 206 8.40 0.81 6.93
C GLY A 206 7.95 1.85 5.90
N VAL A 207 6.80 2.44 6.14
CA VAL A 207 6.33 3.62 5.39
C VAL A 207 7.00 4.90 5.86
N VAL A 208 7.57 4.88 7.06
CA VAL A 208 8.49 5.90 7.58
C VAL A 208 9.82 5.24 7.93
N ASP A 209 10.91 6.02 7.91
CA ASP A 209 12.22 5.53 8.31
C ASP A 209 12.37 5.45 9.85
N GLY A 210 13.51 4.97 10.32
CA GLY A 210 13.82 4.85 11.75
C GLY A 210 13.80 6.17 12.51
N PHE A 211 13.92 7.30 11.84
CA PHE A 211 13.80 8.65 12.39
C PHE A 211 12.40 9.25 12.26
N ARG A 212 11.42 8.47 11.81
CA ARG A 212 10.04 8.87 11.55
C ARG A 212 9.86 9.84 10.38
N ARG A 213 10.82 9.92 9.48
CA ARG A 213 10.70 10.71 8.25
C ARG A 213 9.84 9.95 7.25
N GLU A 214 8.96 10.66 6.56
CA GLU A 214 8.04 10.11 5.59
C GLU A 214 8.80 9.62 4.34
N LYS A 215 8.55 8.38 3.94
CA LYS A 215 9.06 7.78 2.71
C LYS A 215 8.01 7.94 1.59
N PRO A 216 8.33 7.70 0.32
CA PRO A 216 7.32 7.70 -0.77
C PRO A 216 6.11 6.81 -0.46
N GLU A 217 6.31 5.68 0.21
CA GLU A 217 5.28 4.74 0.63
C GLU A 217 4.25 5.36 1.59
N PHE A 218 4.68 6.30 2.43
CA PHE A 218 3.78 7.06 3.30
C PHE A 218 2.75 7.85 2.48
N TRP A 219 3.18 8.46 1.39
CA TRP A 219 2.31 9.23 0.51
C TRP A 219 1.38 8.35 -0.29
N HIS A 220 1.85 7.21 -0.78
CA HIS A 220 0.99 6.19 -1.39
C HIS A 220 -0.08 5.69 -0.42
N MET A 221 0.33 5.38 0.84
CA MET A 221 -0.61 4.98 1.88
C MET A 221 -1.63 6.07 2.18
N LYS A 222 -1.17 7.32 2.34
CA LYS A 222 -2.05 8.47 2.61
C LYS A 222 -3.11 8.64 1.53
N MET A 223 -2.73 8.51 0.27
CA MET A 223 -3.66 8.65 -0.85
C MET A 223 -4.61 7.46 -0.96
N SER A 224 -4.10 6.24 -0.79
CA SER A 224 -4.93 5.02 -0.83
C SER A 224 -5.94 4.95 0.30
N TYR A 225 -5.57 5.41 1.50
CA TYR A 225 -6.43 5.44 2.69
C TYR A 225 -7.28 6.69 2.78
N SER A 226 -7.25 7.59 1.80
CA SER A 226 -8.11 8.76 1.82
C SER A 226 -9.58 8.34 1.83
N PRO A 227 -10.37 8.84 2.79
CA PRO A 227 -11.80 8.50 2.85
C PRO A 227 -12.64 9.26 1.83
N ILE A 228 -12.06 10.23 1.12
CA ILE A 228 -12.70 10.93 0.01
C ILE A 228 -11.76 10.89 -1.18
N ILE A 229 -12.21 10.26 -2.25
CA ILE A 229 -11.45 10.03 -3.47
C ILE A 229 -11.98 10.93 -4.59
N VAL A 230 -11.07 11.55 -5.33
CA VAL A 230 -11.41 12.19 -6.60
C VAL A 230 -11.43 11.11 -7.69
N THR A 231 -12.58 10.88 -8.30
CA THR A 231 -12.76 9.89 -9.37
C THR A 231 -12.68 10.50 -10.77
N SER A 232 -12.82 11.82 -10.89
CA SER A 232 -12.63 12.54 -12.15
C SER A 232 -11.21 12.46 -12.64
N LYS A 233 -10.99 12.02 -13.88
CA LYS A 233 -9.67 12.05 -14.55
C LYS A 233 -9.26 13.45 -15.00
N HIS A 234 -10.23 14.33 -15.21
CA HIS A 234 -10.08 15.75 -15.55
C HIS A 234 -11.23 16.54 -14.93
N PHE A 235 -11.09 17.84 -14.82
CA PHE A 235 -12.19 18.69 -14.40
C PHE A 235 -13.03 19.13 -15.60
N GLU A 236 -14.31 19.37 -15.38
CA GLU A 236 -15.25 19.85 -16.38
C GLU A 236 -15.71 21.28 -16.05
N ILE A 237 -15.96 22.10 -17.07
CA ILE A 237 -16.51 23.43 -16.92
C ILE A 237 -17.95 23.40 -17.40
N SER A 238 -18.89 23.85 -16.54
CA SER A 238 -20.31 23.98 -16.86
C SER A 238 -20.83 25.34 -16.39
N GLY A 239 -21.17 26.18 -17.33
CA GLY A 239 -21.53 27.57 -17.05
C GLY A 239 -20.40 28.33 -16.33
N ASN A 240 -20.64 28.81 -15.12
CA ASN A 240 -19.67 29.53 -14.30
C ASN A 240 -19.01 28.65 -13.21
N GLU A 241 -19.17 27.34 -13.29
CA GLU A 241 -18.68 26.40 -12.29
C GLU A 241 -17.68 25.41 -12.90
N THR A 242 -16.80 24.91 -12.04
CA THR A 242 -15.95 23.76 -12.31
C THR A 242 -16.47 22.56 -11.55
N LEU A 243 -16.63 21.42 -12.23
CA LEU A 243 -17.23 20.19 -11.72
C LEU A 243 -16.19 19.11 -11.55
N ILE A 244 -16.26 18.41 -10.41
CA ILE A 244 -15.40 17.28 -10.04
C ILE A 244 -16.26 16.19 -9.41
N THR A 245 -16.04 14.94 -9.80
CA THR A 245 -16.69 13.80 -9.16
C THR A 245 -15.88 13.31 -7.98
N LEU A 246 -16.53 13.15 -6.83
CA LEU A 246 -15.96 12.62 -5.60
C LEU A 246 -16.67 11.33 -5.20
N ASP A 247 -15.91 10.44 -4.56
CA ASP A 247 -16.39 9.22 -3.92
C ASP A 247 -16.18 9.34 -2.41
N ASN A 248 -17.27 9.35 -1.64
CA ASN A 248 -17.23 9.39 -0.19
C ASN A 248 -17.19 7.97 0.38
N ARG A 249 -16.03 7.52 0.81
CA ARG A 249 -15.74 6.20 1.38
C ARG A 249 -15.86 6.15 2.90
N TYR A 250 -16.27 7.22 3.55
CA TYR A 250 -16.61 7.17 4.97
C TYR A 250 -17.81 6.24 5.19
N ASN A 251 -17.81 5.53 6.31
CA ASN A 251 -18.93 4.69 6.72
C ASN A 251 -20.04 5.50 7.38
N THR A 252 -19.71 6.64 8.01
CA THR A 252 -20.64 7.39 8.87
C THR A 252 -20.60 8.90 8.64
N LEU A 253 -19.57 9.44 8.00
CA LEU A 253 -19.39 10.88 7.86
C LEU A 253 -19.78 11.34 6.46
N ASN A 254 -20.57 12.43 6.42
CA ASN A 254 -20.90 13.13 5.19
C ASN A 254 -19.75 14.07 4.78
N THR A 255 -19.57 14.33 3.49
CA THR A 255 -18.53 15.24 3.00
C THR A 255 -18.71 16.69 3.46
N ASN A 256 -19.91 17.12 3.85
CA ASN A 256 -20.15 18.44 4.44
C ASN A 256 -19.45 18.63 5.80
N GLN A 257 -18.86 17.57 6.35
CA GLN A 257 -18.02 17.60 7.54
C GLN A 257 -16.51 17.73 7.21
N THR A 258 -16.18 18.06 5.97
CA THR A 258 -14.82 18.32 5.51
C THR A 258 -14.74 19.64 4.76
N ASP A 259 -13.58 20.27 4.78
CA ASP A 259 -13.30 21.44 3.98
C ASP A 259 -12.58 21.00 2.70
N ILE A 260 -13.05 21.47 1.55
CA ILE A 260 -12.41 21.25 0.27
C ILE A 260 -11.81 22.55 -0.22
N ILE A 261 -10.50 22.66 -0.13
CA ILE A 261 -9.73 23.84 -0.52
C ILE A 261 -9.33 23.66 -1.97
N TRP A 262 -9.82 24.50 -2.86
CA TRP A 262 -9.43 24.50 -4.25
C TRP A 262 -8.38 25.60 -4.54
N LYS A 263 -7.46 25.32 -5.46
CA LYS A 263 -6.44 26.28 -5.91
C LYS A 263 -6.31 26.22 -7.43
N ASP A 264 -6.38 27.38 -8.07
CA ASP A 264 -6.19 27.59 -9.50
C ASP A 264 -5.24 28.78 -9.71
N MET A 265 -4.06 28.52 -10.22
CA MET A 265 -3.02 29.53 -10.40
C MET A 265 -2.79 30.36 -9.13
N LYS A 266 -3.27 31.63 -9.10
CA LYS A 266 -3.17 32.56 -7.96
C LYS A 266 -4.45 32.67 -7.14
N GLN A 267 -5.52 31.98 -7.55
CA GLN A 267 -6.80 32.03 -6.87
C GLN A 267 -7.01 30.76 -6.03
N GLN A 268 -7.70 30.92 -4.93
CA GLN A 268 -8.08 29.80 -4.07
C GLN A 268 -9.36 30.12 -3.32
N GLY A 269 -10.04 29.09 -2.89
CA GLY A 269 -11.24 29.21 -2.06
C GLY A 269 -11.53 27.92 -1.32
N VAL A 270 -12.55 27.95 -0.48
CA VAL A 270 -13.02 26.78 0.25
C VAL A 270 -14.47 26.53 -0.18
N VAL A 271 -14.78 25.27 -0.45
CA VAL A 271 -16.12 24.81 -0.76
C VAL A 271 -16.45 23.58 0.08
N THR A 272 -17.71 23.34 0.28
CA THR A 272 -18.23 22.11 0.88
C THR A 272 -19.17 21.43 -0.11
N THR A 273 -19.37 20.15 0.06
CA THR A 273 -20.35 19.37 -0.71
C THR A 273 -21.09 18.42 0.22
N ASP A 274 -22.25 17.96 -0.20
CA ASP A 274 -23.13 17.11 0.61
C ASP A 274 -23.28 15.75 -0.07
N ILE A 275 -22.28 14.89 0.13
CA ILE A 275 -22.26 13.53 -0.39
C ILE A 275 -22.33 12.56 0.79
N LEU A 276 -23.39 11.76 0.82
CA LEU A 276 -23.63 10.78 1.88
C LEU A 276 -22.53 9.71 1.92
N PRO A 277 -22.33 9.05 3.08
CA PRO A 277 -21.41 7.92 3.22
C PRO A 277 -21.67 6.83 2.17
N GLY A 278 -20.59 6.27 1.59
CA GLY A 278 -20.65 5.24 0.56
C GLY A 278 -21.31 5.68 -0.75
N ARG A 279 -21.35 6.98 -1.05
CA ARG A 279 -21.93 7.52 -2.28
C ARG A 279 -20.94 8.37 -3.06
N GLN A 280 -21.14 8.37 -4.38
CA GLN A 280 -20.50 9.31 -5.27
C GLN A 280 -21.39 10.53 -5.51
N GLY A 281 -20.76 11.68 -5.77
CA GLY A 281 -21.44 12.90 -6.06
C GLY A 281 -20.54 13.95 -6.71
N THR A 282 -21.14 15.07 -7.13
CA THR A 282 -20.43 16.13 -7.83
C THR A 282 -20.12 17.28 -6.89
N LEU A 283 -18.83 17.59 -6.73
CA LEU A 283 -18.35 18.85 -6.17
C LEU A 283 -18.53 19.96 -7.21
N ARG A 284 -19.18 21.05 -6.81
CA ARG A 284 -19.35 22.26 -7.62
C ARG A 284 -18.49 23.38 -7.04
N ILE A 285 -17.51 23.82 -7.80
CA ILE A 285 -16.63 24.94 -7.43
C ILE A 285 -17.17 26.17 -8.17
N PRO A 286 -17.62 27.24 -7.47
CA PRO A 286 -18.17 28.47 -8.08
C PRO A 286 -17.05 29.32 -8.68
N HIS A 287 -16.23 28.73 -9.53
CA HIS A 287 -15.09 29.31 -10.20
C HIS A 287 -14.79 28.57 -11.49
N ILE A 288 -14.50 29.30 -12.56
CA ILE A 288 -14.00 28.75 -13.82
C ILE A 288 -12.49 28.61 -13.70
N VAL A 289 -12.00 27.39 -13.61
CA VAL A 289 -10.55 27.11 -13.60
C VAL A 289 -9.93 27.54 -14.92
N LYS A 290 -8.96 28.45 -14.84
CA LYS A 290 -8.24 29.03 -15.99
C LYS A 290 -6.92 28.34 -16.30
N GLY A 291 -6.32 27.75 -15.27
CA GLY A 291 -5.08 26.97 -15.41
C GLY A 291 -5.29 25.60 -16.04
N ASP A 292 -4.18 24.95 -16.37
CA ASP A 292 -4.20 23.58 -16.89
C ASP A 292 -4.35 22.51 -15.81
N THR A 293 -4.27 22.92 -14.55
CA THR A 293 -4.38 22.02 -13.39
C THR A 293 -5.11 22.72 -12.24
N LEU A 294 -6.13 22.03 -11.72
CA LEU A 294 -6.81 22.35 -10.49
C LEU A 294 -6.20 21.53 -9.35
N THR A 295 -5.84 22.17 -8.24
CA THR A 295 -5.43 21.47 -7.02
C THR A 295 -6.58 21.49 -6.02
N LEU A 296 -6.91 20.32 -5.47
CA LEU A 296 -7.85 20.16 -4.35
C LEU A 296 -7.10 19.63 -3.13
N VAL A 297 -7.28 20.27 -1.99
CA VAL A 297 -6.85 19.76 -0.68
C VAL A 297 -8.12 19.44 0.12
N ILE A 298 -8.30 18.21 0.47
CA ILE A 298 -9.44 17.75 1.30
C ILE A 298 -8.95 17.68 2.74
N ARG A 299 -9.61 18.43 3.63
CA ARG A 299 -9.20 18.58 5.03
C ARG A 299 -10.35 18.20 5.97
N ASP A 300 -10.07 17.38 6.97
CA ASP A 300 -11.06 17.11 8.01
C ASP A 300 -11.19 18.29 9.00
N ARG A 301 -12.28 18.34 9.76
CA ARG A 301 -12.54 19.43 10.72
C ARG A 301 -11.55 19.51 11.87
N ARG A 302 -10.72 18.50 12.08
CA ARG A 302 -9.64 18.48 13.08
C ARG A 302 -8.34 19.07 12.55
N GLY A 303 -8.33 19.51 11.28
CA GLY A 303 -7.19 20.16 10.65
C GLY A 303 -6.22 19.23 9.93
N PHE A 304 -6.53 17.94 9.77
CA PHE A 304 -5.70 17.00 9.01
C PHE A 304 -6.02 17.08 7.52
N ASP A 305 -5.00 17.28 6.69
CA ASP A 305 -5.13 17.14 5.24
C ASP A 305 -5.25 15.65 4.91
N LEU A 306 -6.44 15.22 4.49
CA LEU A 306 -6.74 13.84 4.11
C LEU A 306 -6.05 13.49 2.79
N SER A 307 -6.13 14.38 1.81
CA SER A 307 -5.53 14.17 0.50
C SER A 307 -5.30 15.47 -0.26
N THR A 308 -4.39 15.42 -1.21
CA THR A 308 -4.14 16.51 -2.17
C THR A 308 -4.18 15.93 -3.57
N TRP A 309 -5.07 16.47 -4.40
CA TRP A 309 -5.30 16.04 -5.77
C TRP A 309 -4.90 17.12 -6.75
N LYS A 310 -4.17 16.72 -7.79
CA LYS A 310 -3.88 17.58 -8.95
C LYS A 310 -4.66 17.03 -10.14
N ILE A 311 -5.66 17.78 -10.56
CA ILE A 311 -6.62 17.35 -11.58
C ILE A 311 -6.35 18.18 -12.84
N PRO A 312 -5.96 17.55 -13.96
CA PRO A 312 -5.68 18.27 -15.20
C PRO A 312 -6.96 18.75 -15.89
N LYS A 313 -6.83 19.75 -16.72
CA LYS A 313 -7.91 20.19 -17.62
C LYS A 313 -8.24 19.14 -18.68
N VAL A 314 -7.22 18.47 -19.18
CA VAL A 314 -7.36 17.41 -20.17
C VAL A 314 -6.61 16.18 -19.65
N TYR A 315 -7.30 15.07 -19.57
CA TYR A 315 -6.64 13.82 -19.22
C TYR A 315 -5.73 13.40 -20.38
N SER A 316 -4.44 13.34 -20.09
CA SER A 316 -3.47 12.69 -20.97
C SER A 316 -3.03 11.41 -20.27
N PRO A 317 -3.21 10.24 -20.87
CA PRO A 317 -2.70 9.01 -20.27
C PRO A 317 -1.19 9.13 -20.06
N TYR A 318 -0.71 8.66 -18.94
CA TYR A 318 0.70 8.76 -18.49
C TYR A 318 1.71 8.29 -19.56
N TYR A 319 1.25 7.45 -20.49
CA TYR A 319 2.00 6.93 -21.62
C TYR A 319 1.65 7.61 -22.96
N ALA A 320 1.09 8.81 -22.95
CA ALA A 320 1.02 9.59 -24.16
C ALA A 320 2.44 9.90 -24.61
N ILE A 321 2.97 9.05 -25.47
CA ILE A 321 4.26 9.27 -26.11
C ILE A 321 4.14 10.65 -26.79
N PRO A 322 4.98 11.64 -26.43
CA PRO A 322 4.97 12.93 -27.10
C PRO A 322 5.03 12.66 -28.59
N GLY A 323 4.17 13.31 -29.37
CA GLY A 323 3.93 13.00 -30.77
C GLY A 323 5.22 12.64 -31.49
N LEU A 324 5.25 11.43 -32.03
CA LEU A 324 6.41 10.88 -32.71
C LEU A 324 6.82 11.83 -33.80
N THR A 325 7.93 12.50 -33.67
CA THR A 325 8.53 13.27 -34.74
C THR A 325 8.99 12.29 -35.83
N LYS A 326 8.48 12.44 -37.03
CA LYS A 326 8.96 11.66 -38.19
C LYS A 326 10.48 11.85 -38.27
N GLY A 327 11.24 10.81 -38.11
CA GLY A 327 12.70 10.79 -38.22
C GLY A 327 13.17 9.56 -38.97
N LYS A 328 14.31 9.64 -39.61
CA LYS A 328 14.95 8.46 -40.19
C LYS A 328 15.68 7.74 -39.04
N VAL A 329 15.38 6.46 -38.91
CA VAL A 329 16.05 5.55 -38.00
C VAL A 329 16.87 4.58 -38.83
N GLN A 330 18.15 4.40 -38.45
CA GLN A 330 19.01 3.39 -39.07
C GLN A 330 19.18 2.25 -38.07
N VAL A 331 18.96 1.03 -38.56
CA VAL A 331 19.20 -0.19 -37.75
C VAL A 331 20.41 -0.91 -38.32
N LEU A 332 21.41 -1.14 -37.50
CA LEU A 332 22.57 -1.96 -37.84
C LEU A 332 22.51 -3.23 -37.00
N SER A 333 22.84 -4.36 -37.64
CA SER A 333 22.83 -5.67 -37.01
C SER A 333 24.23 -6.30 -37.09
N SER A 334 24.69 -6.87 -36.01
CA SER A 334 25.89 -7.73 -35.92
C SER A 334 25.50 -9.07 -35.31
N ASP A 335 26.47 -10.00 -35.21
CA ASP A 335 26.21 -11.29 -34.56
C ASP A 335 25.92 -11.17 -33.05
N THR A 336 26.32 -10.08 -32.42
CA THR A 336 26.23 -9.90 -30.97
C THR A 336 25.26 -8.79 -30.54
N SER A 337 24.94 -7.83 -31.43
CA SER A 337 24.12 -6.68 -31.07
C SER A 337 23.29 -6.13 -32.21
N TYR A 338 22.23 -5.41 -31.84
CA TYR A 338 21.51 -4.48 -32.69
C TYR A 338 21.83 -3.05 -32.26
N GLN A 339 22.10 -2.19 -33.24
CA GLN A 339 22.27 -0.77 -32.98
C GLN A 339 21.16 0.03 -33.69
N ILE A 340 20.46 0.85 -32.94
CA ILE A 340 19.45 1.77 -33.47
C ILE A 340 20.02 3.18 -33.40
N ILE A 341 20.13 3.82 -34.53
CA ILE A 341 20.70 5.16 -34.67
C ILE A 341 19.62 6.13 -35.12
N SER A 342 19.37 7.16 -34.32
CA SER A 342 18.49 8.26 -34.65
C SER A 342 19.20 9.59 -34.40
N LYS A 343 19.45 10.34 -35.48
CA LYS A 343 20.25 11.59 -35.42
C LYS A 343 21.60 11.34 -34.74
N ASN A 344 21.79 11.89 -33.56
CA ASN A 344 23.03 11.84 -32.77
C ASN A 344 22.97 10.86 -31.58
N ILE A 345 21.91 10.05 -31.51
CA ILE A 345 21.72 9.06 -30.47
C ILE A 345 21.86 7.66 -31.05
N ARG A 346 22.62 6.81 -30.37
CA ARG A 346 22.79 5.39 -30.68
C ARG A 346 22.36 4.56 -29.48
N TYR A 347 21.45 3.64 -29.72
CA TYR A 347 21.03 2.61 -28.75
C TYR A 347 21.65 1.29 -29.17
N GLU A 348 22.18 0.53 -28.24
CA GLU A 348 22.73 -0.80 -28.48
C GLU A 348 22.04 -1.83 -27.64
N PHE A 349 21.56 -2.91 -28.26
CA PHE A 349 20.87 -4.02 -27.61
C PHE A 349 21.67 -5.30 -27.83
N SER A 350 21.82 -6.13 -26.79
CA SER A 350 22.41 -7.45 -26.89
C SER A 350 21.48 -8.41 -27.63
N ARG A 351 22.00 -9.13 -28.62
CA ARG A 351 21.22 -10.20 -29.27
C ARG A 351 21.02 -11.41 -28.35
N LYS A 352 21.96 -11.67 -27.47
CA LYS A 352 21.88 -12.80 -26.54
C LYS A 352 20.80 -12.63 -25.46
N THR A 353 20.63 -11.42 -24.95
CA THR A 353 19.75 -11.16 -23.81
C THR A 353 18.57 -10.26 -24.15
N GLY A 354 18.51 -9.68 -25.35
CA GLY A 354 17.48 -8.73 -25.73
C GLY A 354 17.54 -7.38 -24.98
N THR A 355 18.50 -7.20 -24.08
CA THR A 355 18.59 -6.04 -23.20
C THR A 355 19.34 -4.89 -23.84
N LEU A 356 18.97 -3.65 -23.46
CA LEU A 356 19.72 -2.44 -23.80
C LEU A 356 21.07 -2.44 -23.10
N VAL A 357 22.15 -2.40 -23.87
CA VAL A 357 23.53 -2.46 -23.38
C VAL A 357 24.14 -1.09 -23.20
N SER A 358 23.87 -0.18 -24.15
CA SER A 358 24.37 1.18 -24.07
C SER A 358 23.50 2.19 -24.78
N ILE A 359 23.55 3.44 -24.32
CA ILE A 359 23.06 4.62 -25.06
C ILE A 359 24.22 5.59 -25.18
N MET A 360 24.46 6.02 -26.43
CA MET A 360 25.41 7.09 -26.74
C MET A 360 24.71 8.30 -27.35
N LYS A 361 25.09 9.50 -26.95
CA LYS A 361 24.65 10.75 -27.56
C LYS A 361 25.86 11.64 -27.85
N ASN A 362 25.96 12.10 -29.10
CA ASN A 362 27.11 12.90 -29.56
C ASN A 362 28.46 12.24 -29.28
N GLY A 363 28.54 10.89 -29.42
CA GLY A 363 29.77 10.11 -29.17
C GLY A 363 30.11 9.90 -27.70
N LYS A 364 29.31 10.38 -26.74
CA LYS A 364 29.47 10.15 -25.31
C LYS A 364 28.47 9.12 -24.78
N HIS A 365 28.92 8.21 -23.95
CA HIS A 365 28.04 7.29 -23.24
C HIS A 365 27.15 8.05 -22.26
N ILE A 366 25.82 7.80 -22.31
CA ILE A 366 24.84 8.27 -21.36
C ILE A 366 24.50 7.14 -20.39
N ILE A 367 24.38 5.91 -20.93
CA ILE A 367 24.13 4.69 -20.17
C ILE A 367 25.13 3.65 -20.63
N THR A 368 25.73 2.96 -19.68
CA THR A 368 26.59 1.79 -19.90
C THR A 368 26.15 0.66 -18.99
N GLY A 369 26.07 -0.53 -19.54
CA GLY A 369 25.65 -1.75 -18.83
C GLY A 369 24.28 -2.24 -19.28
N PRO A 370 24.00 -3.54 -19.10
CA PRO A 370 22.73 -4.12 -19.49
C PRO A 370 21.61 -3.56 -18.61
N ALA A 371 20.52 -3.16 -19.24
CA ALA A 371 19.26 -2.97 -18.50
C ALA A 371 18.89 -4.31 -17.88
N MET A 372 18.61 -4.34 -16.58
CA MET A 372 18.16 -5.55 -15.93
C MET A 372 16.70 -5.81 -16.29
N VAL A 373 16.39 -7.02 -16.75
CA VAL A 373 15.01 -7.49 -16.86
C VAL A 373 14.64 -8.09 -15.53
N TYR A 374 13.68 -7.47 -14.87
CA TYR A 374 13.16 -7.94 -13.60
C TYR A 374 11.79 -8.58 -13.84
N ALA A 375 11.63 -9.83 -13.42
CA ALA A 375 10.35 -10.51 -13.46
C ALA A 375 9.97 -11.02 -12.06
N ILE A 376 8.70 -10.92 -11.73
CA ILE A 376 8.14 -11.48 -10.49
C ILE A 376 7.10 -12.56 -10.91
N PRO A 377 7.30 -13.83 -10.56
CA PRO A 377 8.43 -14.42 -9.83
C PRO A 377 9.73 -14.37 -10.63
N HIS A 378 10.86 -14.42 -9.93
CA HIS A 378 12.18 -14.42 -10.57
C HIS A 378 12.29 -15.51 -11.63
N LEU A 379 12.60 -15.11 -12.85
CA LEU A 379 13.00 -16.03 -13.89
C LEU A 379 14.42 -16.51 -13.53
N LYS A 380 14.59 -17.81 -13.32
CA LYS A 380 15.92 -18.38 -13.07
C LYS A 380 16.83 -18.28 -14.28
N GLU A 381 16.24 -18.46 -15.44
CA GLU A 381 16.88 -18.32 -16.75
C GLU A 381 15.82 -17.85 -17.74
N TYR A 382 16.19 -17.01 -18.69
CA TYR A 382 15.38 -16.68 -19.84
C TYR A 382 16.21 -16.69 -21.11
N GLU A 383 15.60 -17.13 -22.19
CA GLU A 383 16.19 -17.13 -23.51
C GLU A 383 15.36 -16.22 -24.43
N VAL A 384 16.03 -15.42 -25.22
CA VAL A 384 15.37 -14.65 -26.28
C VAL A 384 15.14 -15.59 -27.44
N ILE A 385 13.89 -16.07 -27.58
CA ILE A 385 13.52 -17.06 -28.60
C ILE A 385 13.44 -16.43 -29.98
N ASP A 386 12.93 -15.20 -30.05
CA ASP A 386 12.84 -14.47 -31.31
C ASP A 386 12.95 -12.96 -31.10
N TYR A 387 13.51 -12.30 -32.09
CA TYR A 387 13.59 -10.87 -32.21
C TYR A 387 12.95 -10.46 -33.52
N ILE A 388 11.70 -10.05 -33.48
CA ILE A 388 10.98 -9.58 -34.67
C ILE A 388 11.09 -8.05 -34.71
N PRO A 389 11.98 -7.48 -35.55
CA PRO A 389 11.93 -6.06 -35.82
C PRO A 389 10.62 -5.77 -36.58
N GLN A 390 9.69 -5.10 -35.92
CA GLN A 390 8.51 -4.62 -36.63
C GLN A 390 8.91 -3.48 -37.54
N GLU A 391 9.11 -3.79 -38.80
CA GLU A 391 9.43 -2.81 -39.84
C GLU A 391 8.29 -1.82 -40.15
N GLN A 392 7.12 -2.07 -39.62
CA GLN A 392 5.98 -1.22 -39.90
C GLN A 392 5.86 -0.06 -38.94
N THR A 393 6.14 1.11 -39.44
CA THR A 393 5.74 2.43 -38.92
C THR A 393 6.51 2.96 -37.71
N GLY A 394 7.71 2.48 -37.41
CA GLY A 394 8.62 3.10 -36.44
C GLY A 394 8.07 3.17 -34.99
N LYS A 395 7.23 2.23 -34.60
CA LYS A 395 6.51 2.38 -33.35
C LYS A 395 7.02 1.56 -32.20
N PHE A 396 7.54 0.35 -32.37
CA PHE A 396 8.10 -0.43 -31.25
C PHE A 396 8.95 -1.60 -31.74
N LEU A 397 10.09 -1.81 -31.08
CA LEU A 397 10.75 -3.09 -31.02
C LEU A 397 10.08 -3.90 -29.89
N GLY A 398 9.37 -4.96 -30.26
CA GLY A 398 8.82 -5.90 -29.29
C GLY A 398 9.77 -7.06 -29.07
N PHE A 399 9.94 -7.46 -27.81
CA PHE A 399 10.62 -8.69 -27.46
C PHE A 399 9.55 -9.68 -27.00
N THR A 400 9.56 -10.90 -27.53
CA THR A 400 8.79 -12.00 -26.96
C THR A 400 9.75 -12.92 -26.22
N SER A 401 9.48 -13.19 -24.95
CA SER A 401 10.12 -14.23 -24.18
C SER A 401 9.05 -15.21 -23.72
N GLU A 402 9.29 -16.50 -23.82
CA GLU A 402 8.48 -17.48 -23.10
C GLU A 402 9.06 -17.66 -21.69
N PRO A 403 8.17 -17.89 -20.68
CA PRO A 403 8.55 -18.02 -19.30
C PRO A 403 9.30 -19.31 -18.97
#